data_f919f69040a3f5a9cbd7a3e9325b44bd
#
_entry.id   f919f69040a3f5a9cbd7a3e9325b44bd
#
_cell.length_a   1.000
_cell.length_b   1.000
_cell.length_c   1.000
_cell.angle_alpha   90.00
_cell.angle_beta   90.00
_cell.angle_gamma   90.00
#
_symmetry.space_group_name_H-M   'P 1'
#
loop_
_entity.id
_entity.type
_entity.pdbx_description
1 polymer ?
#
loop_
_entity_poly.entity_id
_entity_poly.type
_entity_poly.pdbx_seq_one_letter_code
_entity_poly.pdbx_strand_id
1 'polypeptide(L)'
;DKDEERKRSLTFLLLGVASYLDVDIAEATQYITDGGSDGGFDAAYIEETQDSQINVVLFQSKYSRKLDNDSNFPANAVEKAVNTVKCVFDPSSNIELNEKSRQKVAEIRSFILDGKIPYVTFVMLNNGLSWNKDGQNYIDNTFHNQDQIRFVHFSHNDIINYINRSVPINTNVKFSGKAIQEDFNYKRVVLGRVSVSEIYKLMNEYGDRLLEQNIRRYLGRNTINEQIGNTLLSDDKKQNFFFFNNGITMICEKFRYNGLQEKDWNVIIDKLQIINGGQTCKTIYQTLKDNPE
;
A
#
# COMPACT_ATOMS: atom_id res chain seq x y z
N ASP A 1 6.69 5.50 32.13
CA ASP A 1 7.87 4.67 32.23
C ASP A 1 8.64 4.71 30.90
N LYS A 2 9.92 5.11 30.94
CA LYS A 2 10.77 5.28 29.74
C LYS A 2 10.93 3.96 28.95
N ASP A 3 10.90 2.85 29.66
CA ASP A 3 11.05 1.51 29.06
C ASP A 3 9.81 1.13 28.22
N GLU A 4 8.64 1.47 28.71
CA GLU A 4 7.38 1.26 27.98
C GLU A 4 7.28 2.15 26.73
N GLU A 5 7.76 3.39 26.81
CA GLU A 5 7.80 4.30 25.67
C GLU A 5 8.73 3.81 24.56
N ARG A 6 9.91 3.32 24.97
CA ARG A 6 10.88 2.72 24.05
C ARG A 6 10.30 1.47 23.37
N LYS A 7 9.62 0.59 24.12
CA LYS A 7 8.94 -0.60 23.57
C LYS A 7 7.90 -0.22 22.53
N ARG A 8 7.06 0.80 22.80
CA ARG A 8 6.05 1.27 21.85
C ARG A 8 6.68 1.85 20.59
N SER A 9 7.72 2.67 20.75
CA SER A 9 8.43 3.24 19.60
C SER A 9 9.06 2.15 18.73
N LEU A 10 9.71 1.15 19.35
CA LEU A 10 10.30 0.03 18.62
C LEU A 10 9.24 -0.86 17.96
N THR A 11 8.10 -1.10 18.63
CA THR A 11 6.98 -1.84 18.04
C THR A 11 6.40 -1.11 16.83
N PHE A 12 6.26 0.22 16.92
CA PHE A 12 5.78 1.03 15.80
C PHE A 12 6.75 0.98 14.61
N LEU A 13 8.06 1.12 14.87
CA LEU A 13 9.09 0.95 13.83
C LEU A 13 9.00 -0.43 13.18
N LEU A 14 8.95 -1.49 13.97
CA LEU A 14 8.91 -2.86 13.50
C LEU A 14 7.68 -3.15 12.62
N LEU A 15 6.50 -2.71 13.06
CA LEU A 15 5.26 -2.81 12.27
C LEU A 15 5.36 -1.98 10.98
N GLY A 16 5.94 -0.79 11.05
CA GLY A 16 6.16 0.06 9.88
C GLY A 16 7.07 -0.59 8.83
N VAL A 17 8.19 -1.17 9.27
CA VAL A 17 9.14 -1.89 8.40
C VAL A 17 8.47 -3.10 7.77
N ALA A 18 7.82 -3.96 8.58
CA ALA A 18 7.10 -5.14 8.10
C ALA A 18 6.01 -4.76 7.07
N SER A 19 5.23 -3.72 7.37
CA SER A 19 4.15 -3.26 6.50
C SER A 19 4.64 -2.64 5.20
N TYR A 20 5.74 -1.89 5.24
CA TYR A 20 6.29 -1.23 4.05
C TYR A 20 6.96 -2.22 3.09
N LEU A 21 7.71 -3.19 3.64
CA LEU A 21 8.44 -4.20 2.86
C LEU A 21 7.56 -5.41 2.49
N ASP A 22 6.36 -5.52 3.06
CA ASP A 22 5.45 -6.67 2.91
C ASP A 22 6.09 -8.00 3.34
N VAL A 23 6.76 -7.97 4.51
CA VAL A 23 7.45 -9.11 5.13
C VAL A 23 6.86 -9.43 6.50
N ASP A 24 7.14 -10.62 7.02
CA ASP A 24 6.71 -10.96 8.37
C ASP A 24 7.52 -10.23 9.46
N ILE A 25 6.98 -10.22 10.69
CA ILE A 25 7.60 -9.51 11.82
C ILE A 25 8.97 -10.09 12.18
N ALA A 26 9.17 -11.40 12.06
CA ALA A 26 10.43 -12.05 12.38
C ALA A 26 11.53 -11.63 11.38
N GLU A 27 11.18 -11.56 10.10
CA GLU A 27 12.07 -11.06 9.05
C GLU A 27 12.37 -9.57 9.25
N ALA A 28 11.36 -8.73 9.51
CA ALA A 28 11.53 -7.30 9.73
C ALA A 28 12.51 -6.98 10.88
N THR A 29 12.62 -7.83 11.92
CA THR A 29 13.57 -7.62 13.02
C THR A 29 15.03 -7.61 12.57
N GLN A 30 15.37 -8.28 11.46
CA GLN A 30 16.73 -8.36 10.94
C GLN A 30 17.21 -7.03 10.32
N TYR A 31 16.26 -6.15 9.98
CA TYR A 31 16.55 -4.86 9.37
C TYR A 31 16.70 -3.73 10.38
N ILE A 32 16.37 -3.97 11.66
CA ILE A 32 16.38 -2.94 12.71
C ILE A 32 17.83 -2.62 13.13
N THR A 33 18.19 -1.34 13.01
CA THR A 33 19.48 -0.79 13.41
C THR A 33 19.37 0.17 14.60
N ASP A 34 18.14 0.43 15.10
CA ASP A 34 17.81 1.38 16.16
C ASP A 34 18.76 1.28 17.38
N GLY A 35 19.18 2.45 17.86
CA GLY A 35 20.06 2.61 18.99
C GLY A 35 20.74 3.97 19.03
N GLY A 36 21.57 4.23 20.05
CA GLY A 36 22.40 5.43 20.06
C GLY A 36 23.37 5.43 18.88
N SER A 37 23.67 6.60 18.27
CA SER A 37 24.56 6.75 17.11
C SER A 37 24.13 5.89 15.91
N ASP A 38 22.82 5.88 15.60
CA ASP A 38 22.22 5.11 14.50
C ASP A 38 22.51 5.68 13.10
N GLY A 39 23.16 6.83 13.02
CA GLY A 39 23.43 7.51 11.75
C GLY A 39 22.21 8.20 11.14
N GLY A 40 21.08 8.24 11.84
CA GLY A 40 19.86 8.91 11.41
C GLY A 40 18.86 8.00 10.69
N PHE A 41 19.06 6.69 10.75
CA PHE A 41 18.09 5.69 10.32
C PHE A 41 17.96 4.57 11.37
N ASP A 42 16.74 4.15 11.59
CA ASP A 42 16.36 3.17 12.63
C ASP A 42 16.25 1.74 12.06
N ALA A 43 16.17 1.61 10.73
CA ALA A 43 16.22 0.32 10.02
C ALA A 43 16.77 0.51 8.60
N ALA A 44 17.37 -0.56 8.04
CA ALA A 44 17.91 -0.60 6.70
C ALA A 44 17.65 -1.95 6.02
N TYR A 45 17.03 -1.90 4.83
CA TYR A 45 16.83 -3.04 3.94
C TYR A 45 17.66 -2.83 2.67
N ILE A 46 18.33 -3.89 2.21
CA ILE A 46 19.18 -3.87 1.02
C ILE A 46 18.84 -5.09 0.18
N GLU A 47 18.58 -4.86 -1.10
CA GLU A 47 18.28 -5.91 -2.06
C GLU A 47 19.09 -5.70 -3.34
N GLU A 48 19.84 -6.71 -3.74
CA GLU A 48 20.53 -6.73 -5.03
C GLU A 48 19.57 -7.17 -6.14
N THR A 49 19.50 -6.38 -7.22
CA THR A 49 18.69 -6.70 -8.39
C THR A 49 19.53 -7.32 -9.50
N GLN A 50 18.85 -7.93 -10.50
CA GLN A 50 19.55 -8.59 -11.61
C GLN A 50 20.28 -7.62 -12.56
N ASP A 51 19.93 -6.32 -12.53
CA ASP A 51 20.41 -5.30 -13.49
C ASP A 51 21.60 -4.48 -12.99
N SER A 52 22.49 -5.05 -12.17
CA SER A 52 23.63 -4.32 -11.57
C SER A 52 23.20 -3.13 -10.71
N GLN A 53 22.00 -3.18 -10.13
CA GLN A 53 21.44 -2.18 -9.24
C GLN A 53 21.28 -2.75 -7.84
N ILE A 54 21.23 -1.86 -6.85
CA ILE A 54 20.79 -2.20 -5.49
C ILE A 54 19.61 -1.30 -5.08
N ASN A 55 18.58 -1.90 -4.53
CA ASN A 55 17.51 -1.19 -3.85
C ASN A 55 17.85 -1.05 -2.38
N VAL A 56 17.92 0.18 -1.89
CA VAL A 56 18.19 0.46 -0.48
C VAL A 56 17.01 1.21 0.10
N VAL A 57 16.42 0.66 1.16
CA VAL A 57 15.34 1.33 1.90
C VAL A 57 15.82 1.63 3.31
N LEU A 58 15.92 2.92 3.64
CA LEU A 58 16.26 3.40 4.97
C LEU A 58 15.01 3.92 5.67
N PHE A 59 14.84 3.59 6.94
CA PHE A 59 13.68 3.99 7.73
C PHE A 59 14.10 4.89 8.90
N GLN A 60 13.34 5.95 9.14
CA GLN A 60 13.42 6.72 10.39
C GLN A 60 12.01 6.82 10.99
N SER A 61 11.89 6.49 12.27
CA SER A 61 10.62 6.45 13.00
C SER A 61 10.51 7.57 14.02
N LYS A 62 9.36 8.22 14.07
CA LYS A 62 8.99 9.23 15.06
C LYS A 62 7.61 8.92 15.62
N TYR A 63 7.55 8.15 16.69
CA TYR A 63 6.31 7.81 17.39
C TYR A 63 5.96 8.86 18.45
N SER A 64 4.69 9.30 18.46
CA SER A 64 4.13 10.17 19.50
C SER A 64 3.01 9.44 20.27
N ARG A 65 2.94 9.63 21.59
CA ARG A 65 1.85 9.11 22.42
C ARG A 65 0.51 9.79 22.17
N LYS A 66 0.52 11.00 21.65
CA LYS A 66 -0.69 11.77 21.37
C LYS A 66 -1.25 11.32 20.03
N LEU A 67 -2.37 10.59 20.06
CA LEU A 67 -3.07 10.11 18.87
C LEU A 67 -3.75 11.23 18.07
N ASP A 68 -4.10 12.34 18.75
CA ASP A 68 -4.71 13.53 18.14
C ASP A 68 -3.63 14.53 17.67
N ASN A 69 -2.45 14.04 17.34
CA ASN A 69 -1.32 14.88 17.04
C ASN A 69 -1.30 15.25 15.55
N ASP A 70 -1.86 16.39 15.21
CA ASP A 70 -1.75 17.02 13.87
C ASP A 70 -0.34 17.61 13.61
N SER A 71 0.68 17.20 14.38
CA SER A 71 2.04 17.68 14.17
C SER A 71 2.69 17.04 12.95
N ASN A 72 3.36 17.89 12.18
CA ASN A 72 4.16 17.43 11.07
C ASN A 72 5.37 16.60 11.53
N PHE A 73 5.88 15.78 10.61
CA PHE A 73 7.19 15.14 10.81
C PHE A 73 8.24 16.24 11.08
N PRO A 74 9.08 16.10 12.11
CA PRO A 74 9.94 17.19 12.56
C PRO A 74 10.92 17.66 11.47
N ALA A 75 11.02 18.98 11.24
CA ALA A 75 11.87 19.56 10.20
C ALA A 75 13.36 19.18 10.37
N ASN A 76 13.86 19.21 11.62
CA ASN A 76 15.23 18.78 11.93
C ASN A 76 15.49 17.29 11.65
N ALA A 77 14.45 16.45 11.68
CA ALA A 77 14.55 15.04 11.32
C ALA A 77 14.60 14.88 9.79
N VAL A 78 13.91 15.74 9.03
CA VAL A 78 14.03 15.79 7.55
C VAL A 78 15.45 16.17 7.15
N GLU A 79 16.01 17.23 7.73
CA GLU A 79 17.40 17.64 7.48
C GLU A 79 18.39 16.52 7.83
N LYS A 80 18.18 15.85 8.97
CA LYS A 80 19.01 14.71 9.38
C LYS A 80 18.92 13.57 8.37
N ALA A 81 17.72 13.23 7.88
CA ALA A 81 17.50 12.19 6.89
C ALA A 81 18.21 12.50 5.55
N VAL A 82 18.12 13.75 5.08
CA VAL A 82 18.83 14.20 3.88
C VAL A 82 20.34 14.08 4.04
N ASN A 83 20.88 14.51 5.18
CA ASN A 83 22.32 14.40 5.45
C ASN A 83 22.75 12.92 5.61
N THR A 84 21.91 12.07 6.20
CA THR A 84 22.14 10.63 6.27
C THR A 84 22.31 10.02 4.88
N VAL A 85 21.39 10.31 3.95
CA VAL A 85 21.50 9.82 2.56
C VAL A 85 22.83 10.25 1.94
N LYS A 86 23.20 11.54 2.04
CA LYS A 86 24.48 12.03 1.53
C LYS A 86 25.67 11.23 2.08
N CYS A 87 25.70 11.03 3.42
CA CYS A 87 26.83 10.40 4.08
C CYS A 87 26.91 8.88 3.84
N VAL A 88 25.76 8.19 3.82
CA VAL A 88 25.71 6.72 3.65
C VAL A 88 26.22 6.32 2.28
N PHE A 89 25.81 7.06 1.23
CA PHE A 89 26.11 6.74 -0.16
C PHE A 89 27.42 7.40 -0.68
N ASP A 90 28.11 8.18 0.13
CA ASP A 90 29.46 8.67 -0.16
C ASP A 90 30.49 7.83 0.59
N PRO A 91 31.28 6.96 -0.09
CA PRO A 91 32.31 6.14 0.56
C PRO A 91 33.40 6.95 1.26
N SER A 92 33.62 8.20 0.87
CA SER A 92 34.64 9.08 1.47
C SER A 92 34.14 9.76 2.76
N SER A 93 32.84 9.74 3.01
CA SER A 93 32.23 10.42 4.17
C SER A 93 32.40 9.62 5.45
N ASN A 94 32.81 10.32 6.53
CA ASN A 94 32.84 9.77 7.87
C ASN A 94 31.52 10.06 8.58
N ILE A 95 30.89 9.01 9.11
CA ILE A 95 29.64 9.07 9.87
C ILE A 95 29.82 8.23 11.15
N GLU A 96 29.40 8.82 12.29
CA GLU A 96 29.39 8.08 13.56
C GLU A 96 28.21 7.12 13.59
N LEU A 97 28.50 5.83 13.74
CA LEU A 97 27.53 4.73 13.64
C LEU A 97 27.69 3.73 14.76
N ASN A 98 26.56 3.23 15.28
CA ASN A 98 26.55 2.02 16.09
C ASN A 98 26.94 0.79 15.23
N GLU A 99 27.19 -0.35 15.89
CA GLU A 99 27.68 -1.55 15.23
C GLU A 99 26.77 -2.04 14.09
N LYS A 100 25.45 -2.08 14.32
CA LYS A 100 24.47 -2.54 13.31
C LYS A 100 24.39 -1.61 12.10
N SER A 101 24.30 -0.31 12.36
CA SER A 101 24.28 0.71 11.28
C SER A 101 25.59 0.69 10.49
N ARG A 102 26.73 0.49 11.17
CA ARG A 102 28.05 0.38 10.52
C ARG A 102 28.11 -0.79 9.55
N GLN A 103 27.62 -1.96 9.95
CA GLN A 103 27.55 -3.14 9.09
C GLN A 103 26.70 -2.88 7.83
N LYS A 104 25.53 -2.27 7.99
CA LYS A 104 24.65 -1.93 6.86
C LYS A 104 25.27 -0.89 5.93
N VAL A 105 25.91 0.14 6.46
CA VAL A 105 26.60 1.15 5.64
C VAL A 105 27.79 0.54 4.93
N ALA A 106 28.55 -0.34 5.57
CA ALA A 106 29.67 -1.04 4.92
C ALA A 106 29.18 -1.94 3.78
N GLU A 107 28.05 -2.65 3.95
CA GLU A 107 27.42 -3.45 2.92
C GLU A 107 27.00 -2.59 1.72
N ILE A 108 26.30 -1.46 1.94
CA ILE A 108 25.91 -0.52 0.86
C ILE A 108 27.14 0.00 0.11
N ARG A 109 28.17 0.42 0.83
CA ARG A 109 29.39 0.98 0.23
C ARG A 109 30.18 -0.06 -0.54
N SER A 110 30.19 -1.32 -0.10
CA SER A 110 30.80 -2.42 -0.87
C SER A 110 30.14 -2.58 -2.21
N PHE A 111 28.81 -2.62 -2.27
CA PHE A 111 28.08 -2.68 -3.54
C PHE A 111 28.38 -1.50 -4.48
N ILE A 112 28.50 -0.29 -3.92
CA ILE A 112 28.85 0.91 -4.72
C ILE A 112 30.27 0.80 -5.26
N LEU A 113 31.23 0.33 -4.46
CA LEU A 113 32.61 0.12 -4.90
C LEU A 113 32.70 -0.98 -5.96
N ASP A 114 31.83 -1.99 -5.93
CA ASP A 114 31.68 -3.03 -6.94
C ASP A 114 30.95 -2.56 -8.22
N GLY A 115 30.64 -1.27 -8.31
CA GLY A 115 30.01 -0.63 -9.47
C GLY A 115 28.50 -0.77 -9.56
N LYS A 116 27.82 -1.20 -8.49
CA LYS A 116 26.35 -1.24 -8.44
C LYS A 116 25.77 0.16 -8.32
N ILE A 117 24.63 0.38 -8.97
CA ILE A 117 23.91 1.66 -8.95
C ILE A 117 22.83 1.62 -7.85
N PRO A 118 22.91 2.48 -6.80
CA PRO A 118 21.94 2.48 -5.73
C PRO A 118 20.65 3.23 -6.14
N TYR A 119 19.50 2.61 -5.87
CA TYR A 119 18.18 3.27 -5.83
C TYR A 119 17.74 3.33 -4.38
N VAL A 120 17.56 4.55 -3.90
CA VAL A 120 17.39 4.84 -2.46
C VAL A 120 15.98 5.31 -2.18
N THR A 121 15.30 4.65 -1.26
CA THR A 121 14.05 5.14 -0.67
C THR A 121 14.27 5.41 0.81
N PHE A 122 14.10 6.66 1.23
CA PHE A 122 14.10 7.02 2.65
C PHE A 122 12.66 7.14 3.14
N VAL A 123 12.26 6.23 4.03
CA VAL A 123 10.91 6.12 4.58
C VAL A 123 10.85 6.80 5.94
N MET A 124 10.04 7.84 6.05
CA MET A 124 9.78 8.56 7.28
C MET A 124 8.48 8.06 7.90
N LEU A 125 8.60 7.29 8.99
CA LEU A 125 7.50 6.68 9.73
C LEU A 125 7.05 7.61 10.87
N ASN A 126 5.77 7.98 10.92
CA ASN A 126 5.19 8.58 12.12
C ASN A 126 3.68 8.32 12.21
N ASN A 127 3.13 8.59 13.38
CA ASN A 127 1.69 8.57 13.62
C ASN A 127 1.05 9.97 13.59
N GLY A 128 1.71 10.95 12.96
CA GLY A 128 1.25 12.30 12.68
C GLY A 128 1.15 12.60 11.19
N LEU A 129 1.24 13.86 10.83
CA LEU A 129 1.23 14.34 9.46
C LEU A 129 2.61 14.20 8.80
N SER A 130 2.65 14.28 7.47
CA SER A 130 3.89 14.37 6.70
C SER A 130 4.69 15.63 7.09
N TRP A 131 5.92 15.75 6.58
CA TRP A 131 6.71 16.98 6.72
C TRP A 131 6.04 18.16 6.01
N ASN A 132 6.41 19.36 6.44
CA ASN A 132 5.89 20.59 5.88
C ASN A 132 6.53 20.94 4.51
N LYS A 133 6.05 22.03 3.90
CA LYS A 133 6.55 22.50 2.61
C LYS A 133 8.04 22.87 2.62
N ASP A 134 8.56 23.37 3.75
CA ASP A 134 9.99 23.73 3.87
C ASP A 134 10.85 22.46 3.85
N GLY A 135 10.43 21.41 4.54
CA GLY A 135 11.08 20.08 4.46
C GLY A 135 11.08 19.52 3.03
N GLN A 136 9.95 19.65 2.30
CA GLN A 136 9.90 19.23 0.90
C GLN A 136 10.87 20.05 0.03
N ASN A 137 10.85 21.36 0.16
CA ASN A 137 11.78 22.24 -0.58
C ASN A 137 13.24 21.89 -0.28
N TYR A 138 13.57 21.52 0.96
CA TYR A 138 14.93 21.12 1.33
C TYR A 138 15.36 19.83 0.63
N ILE A 139 14.47 18.83 0.57
CA ILE A 139 14.69 17.57 -0.17
C ILE A 139 14.92 17.87 -1.65
N ASP A 140 13.99 18.60 -2.27
CA ASP A 140 14.00 18.89 -3.72
C ASP A 140 15.23 19.69 -4.14
N ASN A 141 15.62 20.69 -3.35
CA ASN A 141 16.83 21.47 -3.61
C ASN A 141 18.12 20.67 -3.44
N THR A 142 18.12 19.70 -2.54
CA THR A 142 19.31 18.90 -2.26
C THR A 142 19.54 17.82 -3.31
N PHE A 143 18.48 17.15 -3.75
CA PHE A 143 18.53 16.02 -4.68
C PHE A 143 17.95 16.37 -6.05
N HIS A 144 18.10 17.62 -6.46
CA HIS A 144 17.66 18.10 -7.77
C HIS A 144 18.24 17.22 -8.89
N ASN A 145 17.37 16.69 -9.76
CA ASN A 145 17.74 15.79 -10.86
C ASN A 145 18.34 14.43 -10.45
N GLN A 146 18.07 13.96 -9.24
CA GLN A 146 18.51 12.63 -8.78
C GLN A 146 17.30 11.68 -8.65
N ASP A 147 16.87 11.12 -9.78
CA ASP A 147 15.70 10.20 -9.84
C ASP A 147 15.89 8.89 -9.02
N GLN A 148 17.13 8.61 -8.61
CA GLN A 148 17.52 7.46 -7.80
C GLN A 148 17.14 7.61 -6.32
N ILE A 149 16.81 8.83 -5.85
CA ILE A 149 16.57 9.12 -4.44
C ILE A 149 15.12 9.55 -4.26
N ARG A 150 14.41 8.85 -3.39
CA ARG A 150 13.01 9.15 -3.07
C ARG A 150 12.79 9.18 -1.56
N PHE A 151 12.03 10.18 -1.09
CA PHE A 151 11.54 10.29 0.27
C PHE A 151 10.05 9.96 0.32
N VAL A 152 9.66 9.12 1.27
CA VAL A 152 8.28 8.62 1.42
C VAL A 152 7.83 8.84 2.86
N HIS A 153 6.66 9.45 3.03
CA HIS A 153 5.96 9.46 4.30
C HIS A 153 5.10 8.18 4.41
N PHE A 154 5.29 7.43 5.49
CA PHE A 154 4.51 6.24 5.79
C PHE A 154 3.89 6.39 7.18
N SER A 155 2.57 6.51 7.21
CA SER A 155 1.82 6.85 8.41
C SER A 155 1.29 5.61 9.15
N HIS A 156 0.75 5.81 10.35
CA HIS A 156 0.01 4.76 11.05
C HIS A 156 -1.20 4.26 10.25
N ASN A 157 -1.83 5.10 9.43
CA ASN A 157 -2.93 4.67 8.56
C ASN A 157 -2.47 3.65 7.52
N ASP A 158 -1.25 3.82 6.98
CA ASP A 158 -0.68 2.87 6.04
C ASP A 158 -0.41 1.52 6.72
N ILE A 159 0.09 1.54 7.97
CA ILE A 159 0.25 0.34 8.79
C ILE A 159 -1.10 -0.34 9.08
N ILE A 160 -2.12 0.43 9.47
CA ILE A 160 -3.47 -0.11 9.72
C ILE A 160 -4.04 -0.73 8.44
N ASN A 161 -3.88 -0.07 7.30
CA ASN A 161 -4.31 -0.59 6.01
C ASN A 161 -3.60 -1.92 5.68
N TYR A 162 -2.30 -2.02 5.94
CA TYR A 162 -1.55 -3.25 5.76
C TYR A 162 -2.05 -4.38 6.68
N ILE A 163 -2.20 -4.12 7.99
CA ILE A 163 -2.72 -5.10 8.94
C ILE A 163 -4.12 -5.57 8.53
N ASN A 164 -4.96 -4.64 8.10
CA ASN A 164 -6.31 -4.96 7.63
C ASN A 164 -6.33 -5.79 6.34
N ARG A 165 -5.28 -5.73 5.50
CA ARG A 165 -5.15 -6.57 4.29
C ARG A 165 -5.16 -8.05 4.63
N SER A 166 -4.54 -8.45 5.73
CA SER A 166 -4.48 -9.86 6.16
C SER A 166 -5.81 -10.41 6.67
N VAL A 167 -6.82 -9.58 6.93
CA VAL A 167 -8.16 -10.02 7.38
C VAL A 167 -8.98 -10.48 6.17
N PRO A 168 -9.39 -11.76 6.11
CA PRO A 168 -10.20 -12.27 5.02
C PRO A 168 -11.52 -11.50 4.85
N ILE A 169 -11.88 -11.18 3.62
CA ILE A 169 -13.16 -10.55 3.31
C ILE A 169 -14.23 -11.63 3.20
N ASN A 170 -15.05 -11.74 4.23
CA ASN A 170 -16.22 -12.60 4.26
C ASN A 170 -17.46 -11.71 4.13
N THR A 171 -18.23 -11.93 3.08
CA THR A 171 -19.36 -11.04 2.75
C THR A 171 -20.45 -11.78 1.98
N ASN A 172 -21.48 -11.06 1.58
CA ASN A 172 -22.49 -11.56 0.67
C ASN A 172 -22.64 -10.63 -0.54
N VAL A 173 -22.98 -11.21 -1.67
CA VAL A 173 -23.24 -10.49 -2.93
C VAL A 173 -24.60 -10.90 -3.47
N LYS A 174 -25.44 -9.90 -3.76
CA LYS A 174 -26.76 -10.13 -4.36
C LYS A 174 -26.66 -10.14 -5.87
N PHE A 175 -27.01 -11.27 -6.45
CA PHE A 175 -27.19 -11.42 -7.88
C PHE A 175 -28.62 -11.03 -8.27
N SER A 176 -28.79 -10.36 -9.40
CA SER A 176 -30.10 -9.93 -9.91
C SER A 176 -30.56 -10.83 -11.05
N GLY A 177 -31.78 -11.35 -10.95
CA GLY A 177 -32.38 -12.26 -11.92
C GLY A 177 -31.75 -13.67 -11.86
N LYS A 178 -31.69 -14.33 -13.00
CA LYS A 178 -31.09 -15.68 -13.07
C LYS A 178 -29.58 -15.62 -12.97
N ALA A 179 -29.00 -16.52 -12.18
CA ALA A 179 -27.58 -16.81 -12.16
C ALA A 179 -27.38 -18.29 -12.58
N ILE A 180 -26.20 -18.62 -13.06
CA ILE A 180 -25.83 -19.94 -13.53
C ILE A 180 -24.64 -20.41 -12.72
N GLN A 181 -24.74 -21.62 -12.14
CA GLN A 181 -23.57 -22.31 -11.56
C GLN A 181 -23.08 -23.36 -12.57
N GLU A 182 -21.79 -23.41 -12.74
CA GLU A 182 -21.11 -24.45 -13.49
C GLU A 182 -19.90 -25.00 -12.72
N ASP A 183 -19.56 -26.24 -12.97
CA ASP A 183 -18.39 -26.90 -12.39
C ASP A 183 -17.29 -27.07 -13.45
N PHE A 184 -16.14 -26.43 -13.21
CA PHE A 184 -14.97 -26.43 -14.09
C PHE A 184 -13.79 -27.08 -13.40
N ASN A 185 -13.35 -28.26 -13.86
CA ASN A 185 -12.10 -28.88 -13.37
C ASN A 185 -11.93 -28.79 -11.85
N TYR A 186 -12.90 -29.26 -11.07
CA TYR A 186 -12.95 -29.19 -9.60
C TYR A 186 -13.15 -27.78 -9.02
N LYS A 187 -13.38 -26.77 -9.84
CA LYS A 187 -13.73 -25.42 -9.41
C LYS A 187 -15.19 -25.14 -9.73
N ARG A 188 -15.90 -24.54 -8.77
CA ARG A 188 -17.28 -24.08 -8.97
C ARG A 188 -17.26 -22.63 -9.40
N VAL A 189 -18.07 -22.28 -10.39
CA VAL A 189 -18.19 -20.92 -10.92
C VAL A 189 -19.65 -20.51 -10.88
N VAL A 190 -19.91 -19.26 -10.46
CA VAL A 190 -21.22 -18.62 -10.59
C VAL A 190 -21.11 -17.46 -11.54
N LEU A 191 -21.99 -17.43 -12.53
CA LEU A 191 -22.13 -16.36 -13.51
C LEU A 191 -23.49 -15.69 -13.35
N GLY A 192 -23.54 -14.37 -13.31
CA GLY A 192 -24.79 -13.65 -13.20
C GLY A 192 -24.64 -12.13 -13.19
N ARG A 193 -25.75 -11.43 -13.06
CA ARG A 193 -25.78 -9.97 -13.00
C ARG A 193 -25.74 -9.50 -11.56
N VAL A 194 -24.90 -8.51 -11.29
CA VAL A 194 -24.82 -7.82 -10.01
C VAL A 194 -25.10 -6.35 -10.26
N SER A 195 -25.88 -5.71 -9.38
CA SER A 195 -26.18 -4.29 -9.53
C SER A 195 -24.94 -3.43 -9.26
N VAL A 196 -24.89 -2.27 -9.87
CA VAL A 196 -23.84 -1.27 -9.62
C VAL A 196 -23.83 -0.85 -8.15
N SER A 197 -24.98 -0.78 -7.50
CA SER A 197 -25.13 -0.47 -6.06
C SER A 197 -24.49 -1.54 -5.17
N GLU A 198 -24.54 -2.82 -5.52
CA GLU A 198 -23.83 -3.87 -4.76
C GLU A 198 -22.31 -3.72 -4.89
N ILE A 199 -21.81 -3.38 -6.07
CA ILE A 199 -20.37 -3.11 -6.26
C ILE A 199 -19.94 -1.88 -5.46
N TYR A 200 -20.74 -0.80 -5.48
CA TYR A 200 -20.51 0.37 -4.65
C TYR A 200 -20.44 0.02 -3.16
N LYS A 201 -21.39 -0.76 -2.65
CA LYS A 201 -21.44 -1.22 -1.26
C LYS A 201 -20.17 -1.99 -0.88
N LEU A 202 -19.75 -2.95 -1.70
CA LEU A 202 -18.52 -3.71 -1.47
C LEU A 202 -17.29 -2.80 -1.44
N MET A 203 -17.16 -1.89 -2.40
CA MET A 203 -16.05 -0.95 -2.45
C MET A 203 -16.06 0.07 -1.29
N ASN A 204 -17.24 0.48 -0.84
CA ASN A 204 -17.38 1.38 0.31
C ASN A 204 -16.98 0.69 1.62
N GLU A 205 -17.28 -0.59 1.78
CA GLU A 205 -17.00 -1.36 2.99
C GLU A 205 -15.56 -1.86 3.06
N TYR A 206 -15.02 -2.36 1.94
CA TYR A 206 -13.72 -3.04 1.93
C TYR A 206 -12.62 -2.30 1.18
N GLY A 207 -12.96 -1.34 0.31
CA GLY A 207 -12.01 -0.51 -0.43
C GLY A 207 -11.02 -1.31 -1.26
N ASP A 208 -9.77 -0.88 -1.23
CA ASP A 208 -8.67 -1.49 -2.01
C ASP A 208 -8.31 -2.91 -1.56
N ARG A 209 -8.75 -3.34 -0.38
CA ARG A 209 -8.58 -4.73 0.09
C ARG A 209 -9.21 -5.76 -0.86
N LEU A 210 -10.30 -5.41 -1.54
CA LEU A 210 -10.92 -6.25 -2.57
C LEU A 210 -10.04 -6.46 -3.81
N LEU A 211 -9.05 -5.59 -4.02
CA LEU A 211 -8.26 -5.50 -5.25
C LEU A 211 -6.81 -5.95 -5.08
N GLU A 212 -6.44 -6.49 -3.94
CA GLU A 212 -5.05 -6.88 -3.64
C GLU A 212 -4.48 -7.92 -4.61
N GLN A 213 -5.33 -8.85 -5.06
CA GLN A 213 -4.96 -9.84 -6.07
C GLN A 213 -5.31 -9.41 -7.51
N ASN A 214 -5.65 -8.12 -7.72
CA ASN A 214 -5.96 -7.63 -9.06
C ASN A 214 -4.70 -7.53 -9.92
N ILE A 215 -4.73 -8.19 -11.07
CA ILE A 215 -3.58 -8.27 -12.01
C ILE A 215 -3.22 -6.89 -12.59
N ARG A 216 -4.17 -5.94 -12.62
CA ARG A 216 -3.98 -4.61 -13.17
C ARG A 216 -4.13 -3.55 -12.09
N ARG A 217 -3.09 -2.75 -11.88
CA ARG A 217 -3.16 -1.58 -10.99
C ARG A 217 -4.10 -0.52 -11.57
N TYR A 218 -4.82 0.19 -10.70
CA TYR A 218 -5.67 1.32 -11.09
C TYR A 218 -4.82 2.47 -11.64
N LEU A 219 -5.13 2.92 -12.86
CA LEU A 219 -4.36 3.94 -13.58
C LEU A 219 -4.82 5.39 -13.29
N GLY A 220 -5.68 5.61 -12.28
CA GLY A 220 -6.22 6.93 -11.96
C GLY A 220 -7.26 7.44 -12.97
N ARG A 221 -7.42 8.76 -13.05
CA ARG A 221 -8.34 9.38 -14.01
C ARG A 221 -7.76 9.28 -15.43
N ASN A 222 -8.49 8.60 -16.31
CA ASN A 222 -8.21 8.52 -17.73
C ASN A 222 -9.52 8.56 -18.52
N THR A 223 -9.43 8.70 -19.83
CA THR A 223 -10.60 8.81 -20.74
C THR A 223 -11.56 7.62 -20.62
N ILE A 224 -11.08 6.42 -20.33
CA ILE A 224 -11.90 5.22 -20.16
C ILE A 224 -12.72 5.33 -18.87
N ASN A 225 -12.11 5.75 -17.77
CA ASN A 225 -12.79 5.91 -16.47
C ASN A 225 -13.85 7.03 -16.55
N GLU A 226 -13.57 8.11 -17.28
CA GLU A 226 -14.55 9.17 -17.55
C GLU A 226 -15.75 8.66 -18.36
N GLN A 227 -15.52 7.83 -19.36
CA GLN A 227 -16.60 7.21 -20.16
C GLN A 227 -17.47 6.26 -19.31
N ILE A 228 -16.86 5.47 -18.43
CA ILE A 228 -17.57 4.60 -17.47
C ILE A 228 -18.46 5.46 -16.55
N GLY A 229 -17.90 6.53 -15.96
CA GLY A 229 -18.64 7.46 -15.10
C GLY A 229 -19.81 8.13 -15.83
N ASN A 230 -19.58 8.65 -17.03
CA ASN A 230 -20.62 9.28 -17.87
C ASN A 230 -21.74 8.30 -18.24
N THR A 231 -21.42 7.03 -18.44
CA THR A 231 -22.44 5.99 -18.73
C THR A 231 -23.31 5.73 -17.50
N LEU A 232 -22.74 5.75 -16.31
CA LEU A 232 -23.50 5.56 -15.06
C LEU A 232 -24.47 6.70 -14.76
N LEU A 233 -24.09 7.94 -15.09
CA LEU A 233 -24.89 9.13 -14.84
C LEU A 233 -25.92 9.44 -15.93
N SER A 234 -25.85 8.77 -17.08
CA SER A 234 -26.77 8.99 -18.21
C SER A 234 -28.00 8.13 -18.08
N ASP A 235 -29.19 8.75 -18.00
CA ASP A 235 -30.47 8.04 -17.91
C ASP A 235 -30.73 7.11 -19.08
N ASP A 236 -30.27 7.47 -20.28
CA ASP A 236 -30.44 6.68 -21.51
C ASP A 236 -29.46 5.50 -21.60
N LYS A 237 -28.26 5.61 -20.96
CA LYS A 237 -27.17 4.64 -21.12
C LYS A 237 -26.99 3.73 -19.90
N LYS A 238 -27.39 4.15 -18.70
CA LYS A 238 -27.20 3.37 -17.46
C LYS A 238 -27.81 1.98 -17.51
N GLN A 239 -28.95 1.80 -18.23
CA GLN A 239 -29.59 0.50 -18.39
C GLN A 239 -28.77 -0.48 -19.25
N ASN A 240 -27.90 0.07 -20.11
CA ASN A 240 -27.02 -0.68 -20.99
C ASN A 240 -25.57 -0.76 -20.49
N PHE A 241 -25.32 -0.35 -19.25
CA PHE A 241 -23.99 -0.34 -18.64
C PHE A 241 -23.26 -1.68 -18.80
N PHE A 242 -23.98 -2.78 -18.69
CA PHE A 242 -23.46 -4.13 -18.86
C PHE A 242 -22.79 -4.36 -20.23
N PHE A 243 -23.32 -3.76 -21.31
CA PHE A 243 -22.78 -3.94 -22.65
C PHE A 243 -21.52 -3.11 -22.94
N PHE A 244 -21.25 -2.12 -22.12
CA PHE A 244 -20.10 -1.22 -22.30
C PHE A 244 -18.90 -1.58 -21.41
N ASN A 245 -19.03 -2.61 -20.58
CA ASN A 245 -17.98 -3.00 -19.62
C ASN A 245 -17.68 -4.50 -19.70
N ASN A 246 -16.40 -4.85 -19.52
CA ASN A 246 -15.91 -6.24 -19.63
C ASN A 246 -16.28 -7.16 -18.46
N GLY A 247 -17.16 -6.71 -17.56
CA GLY A 247 -17.54 -7.46 -16.38
C GLY A 247 -16.48 -7.43 -15.29
N ILE A 248 -16.81 -8.11 -14.17
CA ILE A 248 -15.94 -8.20 -12.98
C ILE A 248 -15.71 -9.69 -12.71
N THR A 249 -14.46 -10.09 -12.52
CA THR A 249 -14.12 -11.44 -12.10
C THR A 249 -13.69 -11.42 -10.63
N MET A 250 -14.40 -12.22 -9.84
CA MET A 250 -14.15 -12.41 -8.42
C MET A 250 -13.66 -13.84 -8.16
N ILE A 251 -12.74 -14.00 -7.24
CA ILE A 251 -12.34 -15.30 -6.69
C ILE A 251 -12.63 -15.36 -5.20
N CYS A 252 -12.81 -16.57 -4.70
CA CYS A 252 -13.04 -16.81 -3.27
C CYS A 252 -12.60 -18.22 -2.91
N GLU A 253 -12.42 -18.47 -1.62
CA GLU A 253 -12.14 -19.82 -1.14
C GLU A 253 -13.39 -20.71 -1.23
N LYS A 254 -14.54 -20.15 -0.85
CA LYS A 254 -15.81 -20.84 -0.82
C LYS A 254 -16.97 -19.89 -1.04
N PHE A 255 -18.01 -20.38 -1.73
CA PHE A 255 -19.28 -19.68 -1.79
C PHE A 255 -20.46 -20.63 -1.53
N ARG A 256 -21.55 -20.06 -1.03
CA ARG A 256 -22.79 -20.75 -0.68
C ARG A 256 -23.98 -19.89 -1.07
N TYR A 257 -25.03 -20.51 -1.56
CA TYR A 257 -26.31 -19.86 -1.86
C TYR A 257 -27.46 -20.84 -1.68
N ASN A 258 -28.68 -20.31 -1.64
CA ASN A 258 -29.89 -21.14 -1.61
C ASN A 258 -30.21 -21.67 -3.02
N GLY A 259 -29.87 -22.93 -3.28
CA GLY A 259 -30.11 -23.57 -4.59
C GLY A 259 -31.58 -23.83 -4.94
N LEU A 260 -32.50 -23.64 -3.98
CA LEU A 260 -33.95 -23.74 -4.24
C LEU A 260 -34.54 -22.43 -4.75
N GLN A 261 -33.77 -21.35 -4.70
CA GLN A 261 -34.19 -20.04 -5.20
C GLN A 261 -33.83 -19.91 -6.68
N GLU A 262 -34.81 -19.66 -7.52
CA GLU A 262 -34.63 -19.58 -8.98
C GLU A 262 -33.97 -18.27 -9.45
N LYS A 263 -34.14 -17.18 -8.72
CA LYS A 263 -33.67 -15.84 -9.10
C LYS A 263 -33.18 -15.07 -7.87
N ASP A 264 -32.42 -14.01 -8.12
CA ASP A 264 -32.01 -13.04 -7.12
C ASP A 264 -31.22 -13.68 -5.96
N TRP A 265 -30.20 -14.49 -6.31
CA TRP A 265 -29.41 -15.22 -5.35
C TRP A 265 -28.63 -14.30 -4.43
N ASN A 266 -28.72 -14.57 -3.14
CA ASN A 266 -27.79 -14.01 -2.16
C ASN A 266 -26.66 -15.02 -1.94
N VAL A 267 -25.49 -14.70 -2.46
CA VAL A 267 -24.32 -15.58 -2.42
C VAL A 267 -23.43 -15.17 -1.25
N ILE A 268 -23.29 -16.05 -0.27
CA ILE A 268 -22.35 -15.88 0.85
C ILE A 268 -20.97 -16.32 0.38
N ILE A 269 -19.97 -15.48 0.58
CA ILE A 269 -18.63 -15.62 0.00
C ILE A 269 -17.59 -15.51 1.11
N ASP A 270 -16.69 -16.48 1.17
CA ASP A 270 -15.57 -16.53 2.10
C ASP A 270 -14.26 -16.19 1.34
N LYS A 271 -13.48 -15.23 1.84
CA LYS A 271 -12.22 -14.72 1.26
C LYS A 271 -12.36 -14.15 -0.17
N LEU A 272 -13.29 -13.22 -0.32
CA LEU A 272 -13.53 -12.53 -1.59
C LEU A 272 -12.33 -11.69 -2.04
N GLN A 273 -11.96 -11.83 -3.32
CA GLN A 273 -11.02 -10.95 -4.02
C GLN A 273 -11.49 -10.65 -5.45
N ILE A 274 -11.22 -9.47 -5.95
CA ILE A 274 -11.52 -9.05 -7.33
C ILE A 274 -10.23 -9.09 -8.14
N ILE A 275 -10.11 -10.04 -9.07
CA ILE A 275 -8.91 -10.22 -9.89
C ILE A 275 -8.97 -9.52 -11.25
N ASN A 276 -10.17 -9.18 -11.74
CA ASN A 276 -10.37 -8.40 -12.96
C ASN A 276 -11.57 -7.46 -12.81
N GLY A 277 -11.53 -6.30 -13.49
CA GLY A 277 -12.56 -5.27 -13.38
C GLY A 277 -12.31 -4.24 -12.27
N GLY A 278 -11.12 -4.18 -11.68
CA GLY A 278 -10.78 -3.24 -10.59
C GLY A 278 -10.95 -1.78 -10.98
N GLN A 279 -10.65 -1.39 -12.23
CA GLN A 279 -10.93 -0.03 -12.72
C GLN A 279 -12.42 0.28 -12.72
N THR A 280 -13.24 -0.63 -13.23
CA THR A 280 -14.70 -0.49 -13.22
C THR A 280 -15.23 -0.32 -11.81
N CYS A 281 -14.76 -1.15 -10.85
CA CYS A 281 -15.16 -1.07 -9.45
C CYS A 281 -14.80 0.29 -8.81
N LYS A 282 -13.58 0.76 -9.00
CA LYS A 282 -13.12 2.07 -8.48
C LYS A 282 -13.88 3.23 -9.11
N THR A 283 -14.13 3.17 -10.42
CA THR A 283 -14.90 4.21 -11.11
C THR A 283 -16.36 4.24 -10.64
N ILE A 284 -17.01 3.07 -10.49
CA ILE A 284 -18.35 2.97 -9.90
C ILE A 284 -18.36 3.63 -8.52
N TYR A 285 -17.42 3.24 -7.66
CA TYR A 285 -17.33 3.78 -6.30
C TYR A 285 -17.18 5.29 -6.30
N GLN A 286 -16.23 5.83 -7.07
CA GLN A 286 -15.98 7.27 -7.11
C GLN A 286 -17.17 8.04 -7.67
N THR A 287 -17.76 7.56 -8.79
CA THR A 287 -18.89 8.22 -9.42
C THR A 287 -20.11 8.30 -8.51
N LEU A 288 -20.46 7.19 -7.83
CA LEU A 288 -21.61 7.18 -6.92
C LEU A 288 -21.33 7.89 -5.60
N LYS A 289 -20.10 7.94 -5.15
CA LYS A 289 -19.70 8.73 -3.97
C LYS A 289 -19.83 10.23 -4.23
N ASP A 290 -19.45 10.67 -5.44
CA ASP A 290 -19.50 12.07 -5.83
C ASP A 290 -20.94 12.49 -6.24
N ASN A 291 -21.83 11.53 -6.52
CA ASN A 291 -23.23 11.75 -6.93
C ASN A 291 -24.16 10.81 -6.15
N PRO A 292 -24.48 11.11 -4.90
CA PRO A 292 -25.18 10.21 -3.98
C PRO A 292 -26.71 10.09 -4.18
N GLU A 293 -27.31 10.44 -5.33
CA GLU A 293 -28.74 10.31 -5.61
C GLU A 293 -29.19 8.87 -5.91
#